data_940c9306d83d09eebbf32b44f86947d9
#
_entry.id   940c9306d83d09eebbf32b44f86947d9
#
_cell.length_a   1.000
_cell.length_b   1.000
_cell.length_c   1.000
_cell.angle_alpha   90.00
_cell.angle_beta   90.00
_cell.angle_gamma   90.00
#
_symmetry.space_group_name_H-M   'P 1'
#
loop_
_entity.id
_entity.type
_entity.pdbx_description
1 polymer ?
#
loop_
_entity_poly.entity_id
_entity_poly.type
_entity_poly.pdbx_seq_one_letter_code
_entity_poly.pdbx_strand_id
1 'polypeptide(L)'
;MYQYFLSLRFFRSRFLTLAAFLSTMFGVAMLLIVQSVMGGYMSQLKENIRGQEAHLRIIGNGPLGLKNLSEVEDEISSIEGVIGSAPFIERLAVYRSGVSIKPVTLAGIDPVRQAKVSDFASYLLRPGELDELLRKHHPGAGSAGEEALAEVDMPLAVDDVHSLLSDPGRKPLDDEDLKRFFDLEWRIEILKKHRPLLVKEFPVPPAGIIVGIQSLLDRQLMLGQILTIITLSPDTGREISERFLVTGAINTGDFQLDDSTLFADVQKVRNLLNRDLAQNASPYRYQGLRIALDEDKVTIRDLDALDEIRDEVALAIARSGSLLAVQTWPEIRSNLLKAVGIEKLLVYFIVLILIVFTGSMILLMLTLTVIEKTKDVGVLMSLGAPPWGVTNIFLFNGLLISMLGTGMGLGLGYAFSSNINEIHDLIYAVSGVELFPAEIYQMDRIPVHFYPDDILWCTLPPVIVGLLASLVPATWAPRRDPIGSIQYE
;
A
#
# COMPACT_ATOMS: atom_id res chain seq x y z
N MET A 1 15.66 -50.10 10.65
CA MET A 1 16.81 -49.34 11.15
C MET A 1 17.90 -49.07 10.13
N TYR A 2 18.36 -50.08 9.35
CA TYR A 2 19.45 -49.92 8.35
C TYR A 2 19.12 -48.90 7.27
N GLN A 3 17.85 -48.76 6.88
CA GLN A 3 17.37 -47.81 5.85
C GLN A 3 17.67 -46.35 6.21
N TYR A 4 17.45 -45.94 7.44
CA TYR A 4 17.73 -44.56 7.93
C TYR A 4 19.23 -44.28 8.01
N PHE A 5 20.02 -45.28 8.42
CA PHE A 5 21.48 -45.11 8.52
C PHE A 5 22.12 -44.97 7.12
N LEU A 6 21.67 -45.80 6.16
CA LEU A 6 22.14 -45.71 4.78
C LEU A 6 21.74 -44.40 4.09
N SER A 7 20.52 -43.90 4.30
CA SER A 7 20.09 -42.63 3.73
C SER A 7 20.90 -41.44 4.28
N LEU A 8 21.19 -41.44 5.56
CA LEU A 8 22.04 -40.40 6.20
C LEU A 8 23.48 -40.43 5.66
N ARG A 9 24.02 -41.66 5.40
CA ARG A 9 25.34 -41.83 4.83
C ARG A 9 25.39 -41.36 3.36
N PHE A 10 24.32 -41.59 2.59
CA PHE A 10 24.21 -41.10 1.22
C PHE A 10 24.06 -39.59 1.16
N PHE A 11 23.38 -38.97 2.11
CA PHE A 11 23.27 -37.54 2.24
C PHE A 11 24.62 -36.82 2.43
N ARG A 12 25.52 -37.39 3.24
CA ARG A 12 26.79 -36.75 3.64
C ARG A 12 27.89 -36.77 2.58
N SER A 13 27.75 -37.55 1.51
CA SER A 13 28.93 -37.94 0.72
C SER A 13 29.17 -37.19 -0.59
N ARG A 14 28.34 -36.18 -1.05
CA ARG A 14 28.49 -35.64 -2.41
C ARG A 14 27.99 -34.23 -2.68
N PHE A 15 28.72 -33.56 -3.61
CA PHE A 15 28.41 -32.26 -4.20
C PHE A 15 26.99 -32.12 -4.75
N LEU A 16 26.45 -33.15 -5.41
CA LEU A 16 25.10 -33.19 -5.98
C LEU A 16 24.00 -33.08 -4.92
N THR A 17 24.18 -33.74 -3.76
CA THR A 17 23.24 -33.65 -2.65
C THR A 17 23.22 -32.24 -2.07
N LEU A 18 24.39 -31.62 -1.95
CA LEU A 18 24.54 -30.25 -1.52
C LEU A 18 23.87 -29.29 -2.50
N ALA A 19 24.01 -29.51 -3.81
CA ALA A 19 23.39 -28.69 -4.85
C ALA A 19 21.85 -28.75 -4.78
N ALA A 20 21.25 -29.93 -4.63
CA ALA A 20 19.80 -30.08 -4.47
C ALA A 20 19.30 -29.45 -3.16
N PHE A 21 20.04 -29.64 -2.07
CA PHE A 21 19.75 -29.01 -0.79
C PHE A 21 19.79 -27.48 -0.89
N LEU A 22 20.86 -26.90 -1.46
CA LEU A 22 20.97 -25.46 -1.66
C LEU A 22 19.88 -24.92 -2.60
N SER A 23 19.56 -25.64 -3.68
CA SER A 23 18.46 -25.26 -4.58
C SER A 23 17.12 -25.18 -3.83
N THR A 24 16.82 -26.19 -2.99
CA THR A 24 15.59 -26.18 -2.17
C THR A 24 15.62 -25.04 -1.13
N MET A 25 16.74 -24.86 -0.46
CA MET A 25 16.93 -23.82 0.53
C MET A 25 16.73 -22.42 -0.07
N PHE A 26 17.42 -22.11 -1.17
CA PHE A 26 17.28 -20.81 -1.84
C PHE A 26 15.90 -20.62 -2.46
N GLY A 27 15.33 -21.67 -3.05
CA GLY A 27 13.97 -21.63 -3.60
C GLY A 27 12.94 -21.28 -2.54
N VAL A 28 12.97 -21.91 -1.37
CA VAL A 28 12.05 -21.65 -0.26
C VAL A 28 12.35 -20.30 0.39
N ALA A 29 13.62 -19.90 0.53
CA ALA A 29 13.98 -18.59 1.04
C ALA A 29 13.40 -17.47 0.15
N MET A 30 13.59 -17.58 -1.17
CA MET A 30 13.05 -16.62 -2.14
C MET A 30 11.52 -16.57 -2.09
N LEU A 31 10.87 -17.74 -1.96
CA LEU A 31 9.42 -17.85 -1.76
C LEU A 31 8.94 -17.05 -0.56
N LEU A 32 9.57 -17.25 0.61
CA LEU A 32 9.19 -16.57 1.83
C LEU A 32 9.44 -15.06 1.74
N ILE A 33 10.58 -14.64 1.16
CA ILE A 33 10.91 -13.22 0.97
C ILE A 33 9.83 -12.56 0.12
N VAL A 34 9.53 -13.11 -1.06
CA VAL A 34 8.53 -12.53 -1.97
C VAL A 34 7.16 -12.48 -1.32
N GLN A 35 6.74 -13.57 -0.64
CA GLN A 35 5.43 -13.64 0.00
C GLN A 35 5.30 -12.66 1.18
N SER A 36 6.34 -12.55 2.01
CA SER A 36 6.32 -11.64 3.17
C SER A 36 6.33 -10.17 2.77
N VAL A 37 7.09 -9.79 1.73
CA VAL A 37 7.11 -8.42 1.19
C VAL A 37 5.78 -8.10 0.52
N MET A 38 5.24 -8.99 -0.33
CA MET A 38 3.97 -8.77 -1.00
C MET A 38 2.79 -8.72 -0.01
N GLY A 39 2.82 -9.58 1.02
CA GLY A 39 1.85 -9.56 2.10
C GLY A 39 1.89 -8.25 2.89
N GLY A 40 3.09 -7.78 3.22
CA GLY A 40 3.33 -6.49 3.87
C GLY A 40 2.83 -5.32 3.02
N TYR A 41 3.20 -5.29 1.74
CA TYR A 41 2.76 -4.27 0.79
C TYR A 41 1.23 -4.17 0.69
N MET A 42 0.55 -5.32 0.56
CA MET A 42 -0.92 -5.36 0.51
C MET A 42 -1.58 -4.89 1.81
N SER A 43 -1.01 -5.23 2.95
CA SER A 43 -1.53 -4.77 4.24
C SER A 43 -1.40 -3.26 4.37
N GLN A 44 -0.21 -2.73 4.10
CA GLN A 44 0.07 -1.30 4.17
C GLN A 44 -0.77 -0.49 3.17
N LEU A 45 -0.92 -1.01 1.94
CA LEU A 45 -1.76 -0.37 0.92
C LEU A 45 -3.22 -0.27 1.39
N LYS A 46 -3.77 -1.34 1.98
CA LYS A 46 -5.13 -1.33 2.52
C LYS A 46 -5.27 -0.35 3.68
N GLU A 47 -4.28 -0.27 4.56
CA GLU A 47 -4.26 0.68 5.68
C GLU A 47 -4.20 2.13 5.17
N ASN A 48 -3.33 2.42 4.20
CA ASN A 48 -3.23 3.74 3.60
C ASN A 48 -4.54 4.16 2.92
N ILE A 49 -5.15 3.26 2.13
CA ILE A 49 -6.44 3.54 1.49
C ILE A 49 -7.52 3.82 2.54
N ARG A 50 -7.61 3.02 3.60
CA ARG A 50 -8.58 3.21 4.67
C ARG A 50 -8.36 4.51 5.42
N GLY A 51 -7.11 4.85 5.73
CA GLY A 51 -6.78 6.10 6.42
C GLY A 51 -7.19 7.34 5.63
N GLN A 52 -7.13 7.27 4.29
CA GLN A 52 -7.53 8.36 3.40
C GLN A 52 -9.04 8.41 3.16
N GLU A 53 -9.67 7.25 2.97
CA GLU A 53 -11.09 7.11 2.72
C GLU A 53 -11.84 6.74 4.00
N ALA A 54 -13.10 7.13 4.10
CA ALA A 54 -13.98 6.64 5.15
C ALA A 54 -14.41 5.18 4.86
N HIS A 55 -14.95 4.48 5.84
CA HIS A 55 -15.43 3.09 5.69
C HIS A 55 -16.50 2.96 4.61
N LEU A 56 -17.46 3.89 4.61
CA LEU A 56 -18.52 3.97 3.62
C LEU A 56 -18.62 5.38 3.04
N ARG A 57 -19.08 5.45 1.80
CA ARG A 57 -19.33 6.68 1.08
C ARG A 57 -20.72 6.65 0.46
N ILE A 58 -21.55 7.62 0.79
CA ILE A 58 -22.86 7.82 0.17
C ILE A 58 -22.74 8.91 -0.88
N ILE A 59 -23.20 8.64 -2.09
CA ILE A 59 -23.17 9.58 -3.20
C ILE A 59 -24.57 9.86 -3.69
N GLY A 60 -24.90 11.14 -3.89
CA GLY A 60 -26.14 11.57 -4.50
C GLY A 60 -26.20 11.21 -5.98
N ASN A 61 -27.30 10.56 -6.41
CA ASN A 61 -27.48 10.13 -7.82
C ASN A 61 -27.83 11.26 -8.79
N GLY A 62 -27.73 12.51 -8.39
CA GLY A 62 -28.09 13.65 -9.24
C GLY A 62 -26.93 14.65 -9.40
N PRO A 63 -26.97 15.46 -10.49
CA PRO A 63 -25.92 16.46 -10.74
C PRO A 63 -25.84 17.54 -9.66
N LEU A 64 -26.88 17.70 -8.85
CA LEU A 64 -26.98 18.70 -7.79
C LEU A 64 -26.63 18.17 -6.38
N GLY A 65 -26.27 16.88 -6.26
CA GLY A 65 -25.86 16.25 -4.99
C GLY A 65 -27.03 15.85 -4.08
N LEU A 66 -26.74 15.66 -2.79
CA LEU A 66 -27.70 15.22 -1.76
C LEU A 66 -28.75 16.30 -1.46
N LYS A 67 -30.02 15.94 -1.52
CA LYS A 67 -31.13 16.89 -1.27
C LYS A 67 -31.33 17.21 0.21
N ASN A 68 -31.31 16.22 1.09
CA ASN A 68 -31.67 16.35 2.50
C ASN A 68 -30.55 15.76 3.36
N LEU A 69 -29.42 16.50 3.47
CA LEU A 69 -28.27 16.00 4.20
C LEU A 69 -28.60 15.65 5.66
N SER A 70 -29.36 16.52 6.35
CA SER A 70 -29.70 16.34 7.77
C SER A 70 -30.58 15.10 8.00
N GLU A 71 -31.56 14.85 7.14
CA GLU A 71 -32.40 13.65 7.26
C GLU A 71 -31.59 12.35 7.04
N VAL A 72 -30.69 12.36 6.05
CA VAL A 72 -29.78 11.23 5.80
C VAL A 72 -28.83 11.02 6.97
N GLU A 73 -28.29 12.10 7.55
CA GLU A 73 -27.43 12.02 8.73
C GLU A 73 -28.14 11.49 9.97
N ASP A 74 -29.37 11.96 10.23
CA ASP A 74 -30.19 11.50 11.37
C ASP A 74 -30.52 9.99 11.23
N GLU A 75 -30.84 9.55 10.04
CA GLU A 75 -31.16 8.15 9.78
C GLU A 75 -29.94 7.23 9.92
N ILE A 76 -28.79 7.65 9.38
CA ILE A 76 -27.55 6.88 9.46
C ILE A 76 -27.00 6.84 10.89
N SER A 77 -27.10 7.93 11.64
CA SER A 77 -26.62 8.00 13.03
C SER A 77 -27.37 7.08 13.98
N SER A 78 -28.57 6.59 13.57
CA SER A 78 -29.34 5.60 14.33
C SER A 78 -28.84 4.16 14.12
N ILE A 79 -27.98 3.91 13.14
CA ILE A 79 -27.46 2.57 12.81
C ILE A 79 -26.33 2.22 13.77
N GLU A 80 -26.41 1.02 14.33
CA GLU A 80 -25.40 0.51 15.26
C GLU A 80 -24.04 0.32 14.57
N GLY A 81 -22.99 0.94 15.10
CA GLY A 81 -21.63 0.88 14.53
C GLY A 81 -21.22 2.12 13.74
N VAL A 82 -22.13 3.06 13.47
CA VAL A 82 -21.76 4.35 12.88
C VAL A 82 -21.26 5.30 13.97
N ILE A 83 -20.00 5.76 13.85
CA ILE A 83 -19.36 6.65 14.83
C ILE A 83 -19.28 8.10 14.35
N GLY A 84 -19.39 8.35 13.07
CA GLY A 84 -19.32 9.70 12.52
C GLY A 84 -19.64 9.81 11.05
N SER A 85 -19.95 11.03 10.62
CA SER A 85 -20.21 11.36 9.23
C SER A 85 -19.64 12.71 8.84
N ALA A 86 -19.15 12.87 7.60
CA ALA A 86 -18.64 14.11 7.07
C ALA A 86 -19.15 14.38 5.65
N PRO A 87 -19.77 15.51 5.40
CA PRO A 87 -20.19 15.91 4.05
C PRO A 87 -18.98 16.31 3.23
N PHE A 88 -19.00 15.98 1.95
CA PHE A 88 -17.93 16.31 1.04
C PHE A 88 -18.44 16.78 -0.33
N ILE A 89 -17.56 17.50 -1.03
CA ILE A 89 -17.70 17.90 -2.43
C ILE A 89 -16.38 17.62 -3.12
N GLU A 90 -16.38 16.86 -4.21
CA GLU A 90 -15.20 16.66 -5.05
C GLU A 90 -15.52 17.09 -6.48
N ARG A 91 -14.68 17.94 -7.04
CA ARG A 91 -14.84 18.46 -8.39
C ARG A 91 -13.52 18.52 -9.11
N LEU A 92 -13.57 18.11 -10.36
CA LEU A 92 -12.46 18.39 -11.26
C LEU A 92 -12.35 19.89 -11.46
N ALA A 93 -11.16 20.40 -11.28
CA ALA A 93 -10.81 21.80 -11.40
C ALA A 93 -9.45 21.95 -12.06
N VAL A 94 -9.12 23.16 -12.38
CA VAL A 94 -7.78 23.52 -12.84
C VAL A 94 -7.30 24.64 -11.93
N TYR A 95 -6.11 24.53 -11.36
CA TYR A 95 -5.51 25.69 -10.76
C TYR A 95 -4.61 26.43 -11.76
N ARG A 96 -4.59 27.73 -11.64
CA ARG A 96 -3.67 28.61 -12.36
C ARG A 96 -2.85 29.39 -11.34
N SER A 97 -1.53 29.28 -11.47
CA SER A 97 -0.56 30.05 -10.68
C SER A 97 0.48 30.63 -11.63
N GLY A 98 0.43 31.94 -11.86
CA GLY A 98 1.26 32.59 -12.88
C GLY A 98 1.04 31.96 -14.25
N VAL A 99 2.09 31.34 -14.81
CA VAL A 99 2.08 30.65 -16.11
C VAL A 99 1.69 29.19 -15.99
N SER A 100 1.76 28.60 -14.80
CA SER A 100 1.48 27.18 -14.58
C SER A 100 -0.03 26.93 -14.50
N ILE A 101 -0.47 25.91 -15.26
CA ILE A 101 -1.85 25.42 -15.27
C ILE A 101 -1.81 23.90 -15.07
N LYS A 102 -2.50 23.40 -14.04
CA LYS A 102 -2.52 21.98 -13.74
C LYS A 102 -3.94 21.49 -13.40
N PRO A 103 -4.38 20.35 -13.95
CA PRO A 103 -5.63 19.74 -13.55
C PRO A 103 -5.51 19.19 -12.13
N VAL A 104 -6.55 19.41 -11.32
CA VAL A 104 -6.60 18.97 -9.91
C VAL A 104 -8.02 18.58 -9.52
N THR A 105 -8.14 17.86 -8.42
CA THR A 105 -9.40 17.64 -7.73
C THR A 105 -9.55 18.67 -6.62
N LEU A 106 -10.56 19.52 -6.69
CA LEU A 106 -10.94 20.39 -5.59
C LEU A 106 -11.85 19.62 -4.64
N ALA A 107 -11.33 19.30 -3.45
CA ALA A 107 -12.04 18.61 -2.39
C ALA A 107 -12.52 19.64 -1.34
N GLY A 108 -13.83 19.83 -1.28
CA GLY A 108 -14.48 20.60 -0.20
C GLY A 108 -14.75 19.67 0.98
N ILE A 109 -14.19 19.98 2.13
CA ILE A 109 -14.30 19.21 3.37
C ILE A 109 -14.63 20.10 4.55
N ASP A 110 -15.28 19.53 5.56
CA ASP A 110 -15.29 20.07 6.91
C ASP A 110 -14.12 19.42 7.67
N PRO A 111 -13.06 20.15 8.02
CA PRO A 111 -11.83 19.55 8.54
C PRO A 111 -12.05 18.79 9.85
N VAL A 112 -12.92 19.29 10.73
CA VAL A 112 -13.22 18.66 12.03
C VAL A 112 -14.03 17.38 11.84
N ARG A 113 -15.00 17.41 10.97
CA ARG A 113 -15.82 16.23 10.67
C ARG A 113 -15.03 15.21 9.86
N GLN A 114 -14.19 15.67 8.94
CA GLN A 114 -13.31 14.82 8.14
C GLN A 114 -12.32 14.05 9.03
N ALA A 115 -11.75 14.68 10.04
CA ALA A 115 -10.85 14.05 10.99
C ALA A 115 -11.50 12.95 11.85
N LYS A 116 -12.85 12.96 11.96
CA LYS A 116 -13.60 11.91 12.66
C LYS A 116 -13.91 10.69 11.77
N VAL A 117 -13.80 10.83 10.45
CA VAL A 117 -14.17 9.75 9.51
C VAL A 117 -12.95 9.19 8.75
N SER A 118 -11.80 9.83 8.87
CA SER A 118 -10.53 9.41 8.25
C SER A 118 -9.35 9.91 9.07
N ASP A 119 -8.14 9.44 8.76
CA ASP A 119 -6.91 9.85 9.42
C ASP A 119 -6.40 11.24 8.96
N PHE A 120 -7.29 12.06 8.41
CA PHE A 120 -6.96 13.37 7.85
C PHE A 120 -6.12 14.26 8.78
N ALA A 121 -6.45 14.28 10.08
CA ALA A 121 -5.73 15.07 11.08
C ALA A 121 -4.27 14.61 11.29
N SER A 122 -3.97 13.33 11.08
CA SER A 122 -2.62 12.78 11.21
C SER A 122 -1.74 13.10 10.01
N TYR A 123 -2.34 13.30 8.84
CA TYR A 123 -1.63 13.61 7.59
C TYR A 123 -1.30 15.09 7.44
N LEU A 124 -1.97 15.99 8.17
CA LEU A 124 -1.73 17.42 8.09
C LEU A 124 -0.41 17.80 8.76
N LEU A 125 0.40 18.61 8.08
CA LEU A 125 1.59 19.22 8.63
C LEU A 125 1.21 20.45 9.46
N ARG A 126 1.71 20.52 10.70
CA ARG A 126 1.55 21.71 11.53
C ARG A 126 2.29 22.89 10.89
N PRO A 127 1.78 24.09 11.05
CA PRO A 127 2.43 25.28 10.47
C PRO A 127 3.91 25.43 10.87
N GLY A 128 4.26 25.11 12.12
CA GLY A 128 5.64 25.14 12.60
C GLY A 128 6.53 24.05 12.01
N GLU A 129 5.98 22.83 11.85
CA GLU A 129 6.67 21.69 11.24
C GLU A 129 7.03 21.97 9.78
N LEU A 130 6.07 22.52 9.03
CA LEU A 130 6.28 22.88 7.63
C LEU A 130 7.34 23.99 7.48
N ASP A 131 7.30 25.02 8.35
CA ASP A 131 8.31 26.08 8.36
C ASP A 131 9.71 25.54 8.71
N GLU A 132 9.81 24.61 9.63
CA GLU A 132 11.07 23.99 10.02
C GLU A 132 11.66 23.15 8.87
N LEU A 133 10.82 22.37 8.21
CA LEU A 133 11.21 21.62 7.01
C LEU A 133 11.69 22.56 5.90
N LEU A 134 10.94 23.62 5.62
CA LEU A 134 11.33 24.61 4.61
C LEU A 134 12.64 25.31 4.95
N ARG A 135 12.90 25.65 6.23
CA ARG A 135 14.18 26.25 6.66
C ARG A 135 15.35 25.28 6.60
N LYS A 136 15.15 24.03 6.94
CA LYS A 136 16.20 22.99 6.91
C LYS A 136 16.73 22.80 5.49
N HIS A 137 15.82 22.81 4.52
CA HIS A 137 16.17 22.58 3.12
C HIS A 137 16.46 23.86 2.31
N HIS A 138 16.02 25.04 2.84
CA HIS A 138 16.25 26.34 2.21
C HIS A 138 16.73 27.36 3.24
N PRO A 139 17.97 27.25 3.73
CA PRO A 139 18.50 28.15 4.78
C PRO A 139 18.54 29.64 4.38
N GLY A 140 18.36 29.97 3.09
CA GLY A 140 18.28 31.33 2.57
C GLY A 140 16.84 31.89 2.42
N ALA A 141 15.81 31.07 2.55
CA ALA A 141 14.42 31.47 2.25
C ALA A 141 13.82 32.45 3.29
N GLY A 142 14.44 32.62 4.45
CA GLY A 142 13.95 33.52 5.51
C GLY A 142 14.30 35.01 5.37
N SER A 143 15.19 35.37 4.45
CA SER A 143 15.72 36.75 4.35
C SER A 143 15.87 37.32 2.94
N ALA A 144 15.66 36.52 1.91
CA ALA A 144 15.87 36.92 0.52
C ALA A 144 14.53 36.97 -0.24
N GLY A 145 14.34 38.08 -0.99
CA GLY A 145 13.16 38.25 -1.83
C GLY A 145 13.03 37.19 -2.93
N GLU A 146 11.94 37.28 -3.69
CA GLU A 146 11.52 36.30 -4.72
C GLU A 146 12.60 35.80 -5.70
N GLU A 147 13.67 36.59 -5.93
CA GLU A 147 14.79 36.22 -6.82
C GLU A 147 15.73 35.15 -6.24
N ALA A 148 15.86 35.05 -4.91
CA ALA A 148 16.76 34.07 -4.29
C ALA A 148 16.15 32.66 -4.18
N LEU A 149 14.81 32.53 -4.25
CA LEU A 149 14.11 31.24 -4.23
C LEU A 149 14.18 30.50 -5.58
N ALA A 150 14.50 31.21 -6.66
CA ALA A 150 14.60 30.64 -8.01
C ALA A 150 15.91 29.87 -8.26
N GLU A 151 16.94 30.07 -7.43
CA GLU A 151 18.29 29.54 -7.68
C GLU A 151 18.71 28.35 -6.76
N VAL A 152 17.88 27.96 -5.78
CA VAL A 152 18.25 26.90 -4.84
C VAL A 152 17.76 25.54 -5.36
N ASP A 153 18.69 24.71 -5.79
CA ASP A 153 18.47 23.47 -6.54
C ASP A 153 18.43 22.19 -5.66
N MET A 154 17.89 22.28 -4.43
CA MET A 154 17.68 21.09 -3.60
C MET A 154 16.19 20.86 -3.32
N PRO A 155 15.62 19.74 -3.77
CA PRO A 155 14.27 19.35 -3.38
C PRO A 155 14.23 19.05 -1.87
N LEU A 156 13.11 19.39 -1.22
CA LEU A 156 12.78 18.84 0.10
C LEU A 156 12.83 17.30 -0.01
N ALA A 157 13.59 16.66 0.89
CA ALA A 157 13.56 15.20 0.90
C ALA A 157 12.19 14.75 1.45
N VAL A 158 11.48 13.94 0.71
CA VAL A 158 10.21 13.31 1.11
C VAL A 158 10.38 12.58 2.44
N ASP A 159 11.57 11.96 2.63
CA ASP A 159 11.97 11.22 3.84
C ASP A 159 11.89 12.06 5.12
N ASP A 160 12.25 13.35 5.06
CA ASP A 160 12.18 14.24 6.25
C ASP A 160 10.73 14.53 6.65
N VAL A 161 9.83 14.69 5.69
CA VAL A 161 8.39 14.88 5.94
C VAL A 161 7.79 13.62 6.53
N HIS A 162 8.15 12.48 5.97
CA HIS A 162 7.62 11.20 6.43
C HIS A 162 8.18 10.81 7.80
N SER A 163 9.45 11.01 8.06
CA SER A 163 10.04 10.75 9.38
C SER A 163 9.37 11.56 10.47
N LEU A 164 8.92 12.77 10.15
CA LEU A 164 8.20 13.66 11.06
C LEU A 164 6.77 13.19 11.31
N LEU A 165 6.06 12.73 10.27
CA LEU A 165 4.69 12.21 10.39
C LEU A 165 4.63 10.83 11.06
N SER A 166 5.69 10.03 10.91
CA SER A 166 5.80 8.69 11.50
C SER A 166 6.32 8.69 12.94
N ASP A 167 6.59 9.87 13.54
CA ASP A 167 7.01 9.95 14.94
C ASP A 167 5.89 9.41 15.86
N PRO A 168 6.15 8.32 16.62
CA PRO A 168 5.16 7.74 17.55
C PRO A 168 4.71 8.70 18.65
N GLY A 169 5.50 9.76 18.91
CA GLY A 169 5.17 10.83 19.87
C GLY A 169 4.28 11.94 19.31
N ARG A 170 4.07 11.98 18.01
CA ARG A 170 3.28 13.00 17.34
C ARG A 170 1.80 12.80 17.60
N LYS A 171 1.18 13.77 18.27
CA LYS A 171 -0.27 13.75 18.49
C LYS A 171 -0.99 14.28 17.23
N PRO A 172 -2.14 13.72 16.87
CA PRO A 172 -2.99 14.29 15.83
C PRO A 172 -3.36 15.74 16.18
N LEU A 173 -3.70 16.54 15.17
CA LEU A 173 -4.18 17.89 15.33
C LEU A 173 -5.55 17.89 16.03
N ASP A 174 -5.76 18.83 16.94
CA ASP A 174 -7.06 19.01 17.59
C ASP A 174 -8.04 19.81 16.71
N ASP A 175 -9.30 19.90 17.17
CA ASP A 175 -10.37 20.56 16.42
C ASP A 175 -10.10 22.06 16.19
N GLU A 176 -9.33 22.73 17.08
CA GLU A 176 -8.98 24.15 16.94
C GLU A 176 -7.86 24.31 15.90
N ASP A 177 -6.84 23.48 15.97
CA ASP A 177 -5.76 23.46 14.99
C ASP A 177 -6.29 23.18 13.58
N LEU A 178 -7.23 22.23 13.43
CA LEU A 178 -7.84 21.89 12.14
C LEU A 178 -8.61 23.06 11.53
N LYS A 179 -9.38 23.81 12.32
CA LYS A 179 -10.10 24.98 11.85
C LYS A 179 -9.16 26.12 11.47
N ARG A 180 -8.02 26.25 12.17
CA ARG A 180 -7.06 27.32 11.99
C ARG A 180 -6.59 27.47 10.54
N PHE A 181 -6.41 26.37 9.80
CA PHE A 181 -5.98 26.42 8.40
C PHE A 181 -6.92 27.23 7.49
N PHE A 182 -8.19 27.35 7.86
CA PHE A 182 -9.21 28.07 7.10
C PHE A 182 -9.59 29.40 7.74
N ASP A 183 -9.09 29.72 8.95
CA ASP A 183 -9.41 30.93 9.69
C ASP A 183 -8.78 32.18 9.09
N LEU A 184 -9.46 33.30 9.27
CA LEU A 184 -9.01 34.60 8.75
C LEU A 184 -7.69 35.05 9.37
N GLU A 185 -7.53 34.86 10.68
CA GLU A 185 -6.32 35.26 11.40
C GLU A 185 -5.09 34.56 10.88
N TRP A 186 -5.19 33.24 10.70
CA TRP A 186 -4.11 32.44 10.14
C TRP A 186 -3.78 32.85 8.70
N ARG A 187 -4.78 33.11 7.87
CA ARG A 187 -4.58 33.57 6.49
C ARG A 187 -3.82 34.91 6.44
N ILE A 188 -4.15 35.82 7.35
CA ILE A 188 -3.45 37.12 7.49
C ILE A 188 -2.01 36.88 7.94
N GLU A 189 -1.78 35.98 8.91
CA GLU A 189 -0.45 35.64 9.43
C GLU A 189 0.44 35.03 8.32
N ILE A 190 -0.06 34.05 7.61
CA ILE A 190 0.63 33.42 6.47
C ILE A 190 0.99 34.45 5.40
N LEU A 191 0.03 35.28 5.00
CA LEU A 191 0.26 36.30 3.99
C LEU A 191 1.31 37.32 4.43
N LYS A 192 1.26 37.79 5.69
CA LYS A 192 2.27 38.70 6.24
C LYS A 192 3.66 38.08 6.29
N LYS A 193 3.75 36.80 6.61
CA LYS A 193 5.02 36.09 6.77
C LYS A 193 5.69 35.76 5.44
N HIS A 194 4.92 35.23 4.51
CA HIS A 194 5.45 34.68 3.24
C HIS A 194 5.33 35.64 2.05
N ARG A 195 4.35 36.57 2.06
CA ARG A 195 4.09 37.48 0.95
C ARG A 195 3.70 38.91 1.46
N PRO A 196 4.57 39.58 2.18
CA PRO A 196 4.23 40.89 2.83
C PRO A 196 3.78 41.95 1.84
N LEU A 197 4.24 41.92 0.59
CA LEU A 197 3.82 42.88 -0.44
C LEU A 197 2.35 42.73 -0.83
N LEU A 198 1.81 41.51 -0.79
CA LEU A 198 0.42 41.23 -1.15
C LEU A 198 -0.58 41.62 -0.06
N VAL A 199 -0.14 41.89 1.17
CA VAL A 199 -1.03 42.34 2.26
C VAL A 199 -1.77 43.62 1.91
N LYS A 200 -1.13 44.55 1.17
CA LYS A 200 -1.78 45.82 0.73
C LYS A 200 -2.81 45.56 -0.37
N GLU A 201 -2.58 44.58 -1.24
CA GLU A 201 -3.49 44.25 -2.33
C GLU A 201 -4.70 43.43 -1.81
N PHE A 202 -4.48 42.61 -0.77
CA PHE A 202 -5.50 41.73 -0.19
C PHE A 202 -5.68 42.06 1.31
N PRO A 203 -6.36 43.16 1.68
CA PRO A 203 -6.63 43.50 3.09
C PRO A 203 -7.47 42.41 3.79
N VAL A 204 -8.30 41.69 3.02
CA VAL A 204 -8.96 40.43 3.42
C VAL A 204 -8.45 39.34 2.53
N PRO A 205 -7.58 38.43 3.02
CA PRO A 205 -7.03 37.35 2.22
C PRO A 205 -8.09 36.42 1.66
N PRO A 206 -7.87 35.84 0.48
CA PRO A 206 -8.73 34.78 -0.09
C PRO A 206 -8.93 33.61 0.88
N ALA A 207 -9.92 32.77 0.61
CA ALA A 207 -10.17 31.57 1.40
C ALA A 207 -8.94 30.67 1.43
N GLY A 208 -8.70 29.99 2.57
CA GLY A 208 -7.59 29.07 2.72
C GLY A 208 -7.76 27.79 1.89
N ILE A 209 -6.65 27.26 1.41
CA ILE A 209 -6.60 25.94 0.76
C ILE A 209 -5.36 25.19 1.24
N ILE A 210 -5.54 23.89 1.49
CA ILE A 210 -4.47 22.97 1.86
C ILE A 210 -4.08 22.22 0.61
N VAL A 211 -2.78 22.09 0.36
CA VAL A 211 -2.23 21.42 -0.81
C VAL A 211 -1.49 20.15 -0.41
N GLY A 212 -1.42 19.17 -1.27
CA GLY A 212 -0.59 18.01 -1.01
C GLY A 212 0.90 18.38 -1.02
N ILE A 213 1.68 17.66 -0.21
CA ILE A 213 3.11 17.94 -0.03
C ILE A 213 3.88 17.85 -1.35
N GLN A 214 3.50 16.93 -2.24
CA GLN A 214 4.15 16.76 -3.53
C GLN A 214 4.08 18.03 -4.40
N SER A 215 2.95 18.73 -4.36
CA SER A 215 2.80 20.01 -5.06
C SER A 215 3.73 21.12 -4.54
N LEU A 216 4.14 21.04 -3.24
CA LEU A 216 5.13 21.95 -2.66
C LEU A 216 6.56 21.52 -2.99
N LEU A 217 6.84 20.20 -2.96
CA LEU A 217 8.16 19.62 -3.26
C LEU A 217 8.58 19.91 -4.71
N ASP A 218 7.69 19.74 -5.66
CA ASP A 218 7.92 20.03 -7.08
C ASP A 218 8.01 21.54 -7.38
N ARG A 219 8.04 22.40 -6.33
CA ARG A 219 8.09 23.86 -6.42
C ARG A 219 6.99 24.50 -7.26
N GLN A 220 5.91 23.75 -7.49
CA GLN A 220 4.77 24.27 -8.23
C GLN A 220 3.94 25.25 -7.39
N LEU A 221 3.91 25.01 -6.07
CA LEU A 221 3.15 25.80 -5.11
C LEU A 221 4.02 26.17 -3.89
N MET A 222 3.67 27.27 -3.22
CA MET A 222 4.34 27.74 -2.00
C MET A 222 3.31 28.21 -0.97
N LEU A 223 3.66 28.16 0.31
CA LEU A 223 2.84 28.78 1.36
C LEU A 223 2.66 30.28 1.11
N GLY A 224 1.44 30.76 1.35
CA GLY A 224 1.09 32.17 1.11
C GLY A 224 0.90 32.52 -0.37
N GLN A 225 0.99 31.56 -1.27
CA GLN A 225 0.72 31.77 -2.71
C GLN A 225 -0.78 31.85 -2.97
N ILE A 226 -1.18 32.75 -3.86
CA ILE A 226 -2.57 32.89 -4.29
C ILE A 226 -2.76 32.09 -5.58
N LEU A 227 -3.68 31.13 -5.54
CA LEU A 227 -4.08 30.28 -6.65
C LEU A 227 -5.44 30.73 -7.18
N THR A 228 -5.62 30.72 -8.49
CA THR A 228 -6.94 30.83 -9.10
C THR A 228 -7.43 29.42 -9.45
N ILE A 229 -8.46 28.95 -8.77
CA ILE A 229 -9.12 27.66 -9.05
C ILE A 229 -10.24 27.93 -10.03
N ILE A 230 -10.26 27.15 -11.10
CA ILE A 230 -11.20 27.25 -12.21
C ILE A 230 -11.93 25.90 -12.30
N THR A 231 -13.24 25.92 -12.26
CA THR A 231 -14.09 24.73 -12.42
C THR A 231 -15.34 25.07 -13.21
N LEU A 232 -16.19 24.08 -13.49
CA LEU A 232 -17.43 24.27 -14.22
C LEU A 232 -18.62 24.33 -13.26
N SER A 233 -19.52 25.28 -13.46
CA SER A 233 -20.80 25.32 -12.79
C SER A 233 -21.61 24.06 -13.08
N PRO A 234 -22.11 23.34 -12.08
CA PRO A 234 -22.91 22.12 -12.27
C PRO A 234 -24.22 22.33 -13.02
N ASP A 235 -24.77 23.54 -12.96
CA ASP A 235 -26.05 23.91 -13.56
C ASP A 235 -25.89 24.44 -14.99
N THR A 236 -24.99 25.37 -15.20
CA THR A 236 -24.85 26.08 -16.49
C THR A 236 -23.73 25.54 -17.38
N GLY A 237 -22.83 24.72 -16.81
CA GLY A 237 -21.61 24.29 -17.52
C GLY A 237 -20.62 25.43 -17.80
N ARG A 238 -20.89 26.64 -17.29
CA ARG A 238 -19.99 27.79 -17.49
C ARG A 238 -18.78 27.69 -16.56
N GLU A 239 -17.69 28.29 -17.00
CA GLU A 239 -16.49 28.42 -16.18
C GLU A 239 -16.75 29.39 -15.01
N ILE A 240 -16.42 28.92 -13.82
CA ILE A 240 -16.42 29.69 -12.59
C ILE A 240 -15.03 29.64 -11.99
N SER A 241 -14.58 30.76 -11.40
CA SER A 241 -13.26 30.82 -10.80
C SER A 241 -13.27 31.55 -9.48
N GLU A 242 -12.38 31.14 -8.57
CA GLU A 242 -12.19 31.76 -7.26
C GLU A 242 -10.71 31.76 -6.91
N ARG A 243 -10.28 32.77 -6.14
CA ARG A 243 -8.93 32.84 -5.61
C ARG A 243 -8.85 32.19 -4.24
N PHE A 244 -7.82 31.39 -4.04
CA PHE A 244 -7.52 30.73 -2.77
C PHE A 244 -6.09 31.02 -2.36
N LEU A 245 -5.84 31.07 -1.05
CA LEU A 245 -4.53 31.25 -0.45
C LEU A 245 -4.03 29.90 0.07
N VAL A 246 -2.84 29.48 -0.31
CA VAL A 246 -2.21 28.26 0.23
C VAL A 246 -1.87 28.47 1.70
N THR A 247 -2.55 27.76 2.60
CA THR A 247 -2.47 27.95 4.06
C THR A 247 -1.85 26.76 4.79
N GLY A 248 -1.68 25.61 4.15
CA GLY A 248 -1.14 24.41 4.76
C GLY A 248 -0.80 23.34 3.76
N ALA A 249 -0.19 22.28 4.25
CA ALA A 249 0.17 21.11 3.47
C ALA A 249 -0.30 19.82 4.14
N ILE A 250 -0.55 18.80 3.32
CA ILE A 250 -0.92 17.44 3.74
C ILE A 250 -0.02 16.43 3.06
N ASN A 251 0.39 15.40 3.80
CA ASN A 251 1.08 14.24 3.26
C ASN A 251 0.29 12.98 3.61
N THR A 252 -0.41 12.44 2.64
CA THR A 252 -1.24 11.24 2.82
C THR A 252 -0.47 9.94 2.56
N GLY A 253 0.75 10.06 2.01
CA GLY A 253 1.53 8.92 1.52
C GLY A 253 1.01 8.36 0.19
N ASP A 254 0.01 8.97 -0.44
CA ASP A 254 -0.44 8.66 -1.80
C ASP A 254 0.04 9.77 -2.73
N PHE A 255 1.07 9.47 -3.51
CA PHE A 255 1.68 10.44 -4.44
C PHE A 255 0.65 11.12 -5.35
N GLN A 256 -0.30 10.34 -5.89
CA GLN A 256 -1.30 10.89 -6.81
C GLN A 256 -2.26 11.84 -6.09
N LEU A 257 -2.66 11.50 -4.87
CA LEU A 257 -3.54 12.35 -4.07
C LEU A 257 -2.79 13.63 -3.63
N ASP A 258 -1.55 13.50 -3.19
CA ASP A 258 -0.70 14.59 -2.73
C ASP A 258 -0.22 15.52 -3.87
N ASP A 259 -0.20 15.01 -5.11
CA ASP A 259 0.12 15.82 -6.30
C ASP A 259 -1.10 16.52 -6.90
N SER A 260 -2.28 15.91 -6.82
CA SER A 260 -3.43 16.35 -7.63
C SER A 260 -4.66 16.78 -6.82
N THR A 261 -4.63 16.76 -5.48
CA THR A 261 -5.80 17.13 -4.66
C THR A 261 -5.55 18.39 -3.84
N LEU A 262 -6.51 19.29 -3.88
CA LEU A 262 -6.54 20.52 -3.12
C LEU A 262 -7.73 20.51 -2.17
N PHE A 263 -7.49 20.74 -0.86
CA PHE A 263 -8.53 20.69 0.17
C PHE A 263 -8.94 22.10 0.58
N ALA A 264 -10.21 22.42 0.48
CA ALA A 264 -10.80 23.69 0.86
C ALA A 264 -12.01 23.47 1.77
N ASP A 265 -12.42 24.51 2.49
CA ASP A 265 -13.64 24.48 3.28
C ASP A 265 -14.87 24.18 2.40
N VAL A 266 -15.66 23.19 2.81
CA VAL A 266 -16.80 22.67 2.02
C VAL A 266 -17.86 23.76 1.74
N GLN A 267 -18.06 24.71 2.67
CA GLN A 267 -19.00 25.79 2.47
C GLN A 267 -18.51 26.77 1.40
N LYS A 268 -17.20 27.01 1.35
CA LYS A 268 -16.59 27.87 0.32
C LYS A 268 -16.68 27.23 -1.07
N VAL A 269 -16.40 25.93 -1.17
CA VAL A 269 -16.56 25.20 -2.43
C VAL A 269 -18.03 25.19 -2.86
N ARG A 270 -18.94 24.94 -1.96
CA ARG A 270 -20.38 25.00 -2.23
C ARG A 270 -20.83 26.38 -2.72
N ASN A 271 -20.36 27.45 -2.07
CA ASN A 271 -20.68 28.82 -2.48
C ASN A 271 -20.08 29.17 -3.86
N LEU A 272 -18.88 28.68 -4.16
CA LEU A 272 -18.29 28.81 -5.50
C LEU A 272 -19.17 28.17 -6.57
N LEU A 273 -19.60 26.91 -6.34
CA LEU A 273 -20.43 26.16 -7.29
C LEU A 273 -21.83 26.78 -7.49
N ASN A 274 -22.31 27.54 -6.51
CA ASN A 274 -23.61 28.20 -6.56
C ASN A 274 -23.56 29.67 -7.01
N ARG A 275 -22.37 30.19 -7.41
CA ARG A 275 -22.19 31.60 -7.77
C ARG A 275 -23.05 32.04 -8.96
N ASP A 276 -23.15 31.20 -9.99
CA ASP A 276 -23.81 31.50 -11.26
C ASP A 276 -25.13 30.73 -11.44
N LEU A 277 -25.87 30.52 -10.33
CA LEU A 277 -27.18 29.87 -10.40
C LEU A 277 -28.17 30.68 -11.25
N ALA A 278 -28.84 29.99 -12.16
CA ALA A 278 -29.98 30.58 -12.87
C ALA A 278 -31.11 30.93 -11.87
N GLN A 279 -31.93 31.93 -12.18
CA GLN A 279 -32.96 32.45 -11.27
C GLN A 279 -33.92 31.40 -10.67
N ASN A 280 -34.12 30.26 -11.36
CA ASN A 280 -34.98 29.16 -10.94
C ASN A 280 -34.24 27.85 -10.69
N ALA A 281 -32.90 27.85 -10.67
CA ALA A 281 -32.11 26.67 -10.47
C ALA A 281 -32.05 26.24 -9.00
N SER A 282 -32.07 24.95 -8.75
CA SER A 282 -31.85 24.43 -7.41
C SER A 282 -30.36 24.56 -7.05
N PRO A 283 -30.02 25.03 -5.84
CA PRO A 283 -28.63 25.19 -5.45
C PRO A 283 -27.92 23.85 -5.39
N TYR A 284 -26.65 23.82 -5.82
CA TYR A 284 -25.77 22.69 -5.62
C TYR A 284 -25.59 22.45 -4.10
N ARG A 285 -25.68 21.22 -3.70
CA ARG A 285 -25.60 20.81 -2.30
C ARG A 285 -24.25 20.11 -2.06
N TYR A 286 -24.25 19.15 -1.17
CA TYR A 286 -23.11 18.27 -0.96
C TYR A 286 -23.16 17.13 -1.98
N GLN A 287 -21.99 16.72 -2.47
CA GLN A 287 -21.90 15.59 -3.40
C GLN A 287 -22.27 14.29 -2.70
N GLY A 288 -21.80 14.13 -1.46
CA GLY A 288 -22.01 12.94 -0.69
C GLY A 288 -21.69 13.09 0.77
N LEU A 289 -21.72 11.97 1.46
CA LEU A 289 -21.42 11.84 2.88
C LEU A 289 -20.44 10.69 3.06
N ARG A 290 -19.37 10.92 3.81
CA ARG A 290 -18.40 9.90 4.27
C ARG A 290 -18.84 9.44 5.65
N ILE A 291 -18.73 8.13 5.92
CA ILE A 291 -19.17 7.52 7.17
C ILE A 291 -18.03 6.72 7.77
N ALA A 292 -17.76 6.96 9.04
CA ALA A 292 -16.88 6.12 9.83
C ALA A 292 -17.68 5.08 10.60
N LEU A 293 -17.15 3.87 10.64
CA LEU A 293 -17.69 2.75 11.43
C LEU A 293 -16.73 2.44 12.58
N ASP A 294 -17.27 1.83 13.60
CA ASP A 294 -16.52 1.37 14.76
C ASP A 294 -15.53 0.26 14.35
N GLU A 295 -14.24 0.47 14.59
CA GLU A 295 -13.17 -0.45 14.22
C GLU A 295 -13.22 -1.77 14.99
N ASP A 296 -13.82 -1.78 16.17
CA ASP A 296 -14.02 -3.02 16.95
C ASP A 296 -15.04 -3.94 16.26
N LYS A 297 -15.95 -3.38 15.45
CA LYS A 297 -16.97 -4.14 14.72
C LYS A 297 -16.56 -4.47 13.29
N VAL A 298 -15.79 -3.60 12.64
CA VAL A 298 -15.39 -3.75 11.24
C VAL A 298 -13.89 -3.66 11.10
N THR A 299 -13.25 -4.82 11.08
CA THR A 299 -11.80 -4.90 10.84
C THR A 299 -11.51 -4.77 9.33
N ILE A 300 -10.35 -4.20 8.97
CA ILE A 300 -9.86 -4.09 7.57
C ILE A 300 -9.89 -5.44 6.83
N ARG A 301 -9.87 -6.55 7.57
CA ARG A 301 -9.85 -7.92 7.03
C ARG A 301 -11.23 -8.53 6.85
N ASP A 302 -12.23 -8.04 7.59
CA ASP A 302 -13.59 -8.57 7.55
C ASP A 302 -14.44 -7.70 6.60
N LEU A 303 -14.29 -7.97 5.30
CA LEU A 303 -15.06 -7.29 4.25
C LEU A 303 -16.54 -7.71 4.25
N ASP A 304 -16.85 -8.89 4.77
CA ASP A 304 -18.23 -9.39 4.83
C ASP A 304 -19.05 -8.58 5.83
N ALA A 305 -18.47 -8.27 7.00
CA ALA A 305 -19.11 -7.37 7.98
C ALA A 305 -19.31 -5.94 7.44
N LEU A 306 -18.35 -5.44 6.65
CA LEU A 306 -18.47 -4.14 5.99
C LEU A 306 -19.63 -4.12 4.96
N ASP A 307 -19.77 -5.19 4.19
CA ASP A 307 -20.83 -5.33 3.21
C ASP A 307 -22.23 -5.45 3.88
N GLU A 308 -22.33 -6.12 5.03
CA GLU A 308 -23.56 -6.23 5.81
C GLU A 308 -24.03 -4.85 6.31
N ILE A 309 -23.12 -4.06 6.89
CA ILE A 309 -23.45 -2.70 7.35
C ILE A 309 -23.76 -1.78 6.17
N ARG A 310 -23.05 -1.90 5.03
CA ARG A 310 -23.38 -1.17 3.80
C ARG A 310 -24.83 -1.43 3.37
N ASP A 311 -25.26 -2.70 3.38
CA ASP A 311 -26.60 -3.09 2.97
C ASP A 311 -27.65 -2.56 3.96
N GLU A 312 -27.37 -2.54 5.25
CA GLU A 312 -28.23 -1.94 6.28
C GLU A 312 -28.37 -0.42 6.06
N VAL A 313 -27.25 0.28 5.82
CA VAL A 313 -27.25 1.71 5.49
C VAL A 313 -28.03 1.98 4.20
N ALA A 314 -27.86 1.16 3.17
CA ALA A 314 -28.58 1.30 1.91
C ALA A 314 -30.09 1.08 2.08
N LEU A 315 -30.52 0.14 2.91
CA LEU A 315 -31.92 -0.10 3.24
C LEU A 315 -32.54 1.05 4.04
N ALA A 316 -31.81 1.59 5.02
CA ALA A 316 -32.25 2.74 5.80
C ALA A 316 -32.50 3.95 4.87
N ILE A 317 -31.53 4.27 4.01
CA ILE A 317 -31.65 5.37 3.04
C ILE A 317 -32.79 5.15 2.05
N ALA A 318 -33.01 3.91 1.58
CA ALA A 318 -34.11 3.60 0.67
C ALA A 318 -35.48 3.83 1.30
N ARG A 319 -35.61 3.63 2.62
CA ARG A 319 -36.86 3.93 3.37
C ARG A 319 -37.19 5.42 3.39
N SER A 320 -36.20 6.30 3.39
CA SER A 320 -36.40 7.75 3.30
C SER A 320 -36.78 8.24 1.89
N GLY A 321 -36.93 7.32 0.93
CA GLY A 321 -37.30 7.64 -0.45
C GLY A 321 -36.16 8.26 -1.27
N SER A 322 -34.94 8.23 -0.77
CA SER A 322 -33.76 8.76 -1.45
C SER A 322 -33.03 7.64 -2.20
N LEU A 323 -32.93 7.75 -3.52
CA LEU A 323 -32.11 6.85 -4.34
C LEU A 323 -30.65 7.35 -4.27
N LEU A 324 -29.89 6.81 -3.31
CA LEU A 324 -28.47 7.14 -3.11
C LEU A 324 -27.63 5.87 -3.32
N ALA A 325 -26.42 6.04 -3.82
CA ALA A 325 -25.47 4.94 -3.92
C ALA A 325 -24.61 4.90 -2.66
N VAL A 326 -24.60 3.75 -1.99
CA VAL A 326 -23.70 3.48 -0.86
C VAL A 326 -22.56 2.62 -1.37
N GLN A 327 -21.33 3.08 -1.19
CA GLN A 327 -20.11 2.40 -1.64
C GLN A 327 -19.19 2.15 -0.46
N THR A 328 -18.54 0.99 -0.46
CA THR A 328 -17.48 0.67 0.49
C THR A 328 -16.13 1.19 -0.03
N TRP A 329 -15.16 1.42 0.87
CA TRP A 329 -13.82 1.85 0.45
C TRP A 329 -13.15 0.89 -0.55
N PRO A 330 -13.32 -0.48 -0.48
CA PRO A 330 -12.78 -1.37 -1.50
C PRO A 330 -13.45 -1.20 -2.88
N GLU A 331 -14.74 -0.84 -2.91
CA GLU A 331 -15.44 -0.56 -4.17
C GLU A 331 -14.95 0.73 -4.82
N ILE A 332 -14.72 1.78 -4.02
CA ILE A 332 -14.18 3.07 -4.49
C ILE A 332 -12.80 2.88 -5.13
N ARG A 333 -11.93 2.09 -4.53
CA ARG A 333 -10.57 1.80 -5.00
C ARG A 333 -10.44 0.45 -5.72
N SER A 334 -11.56 -0.09 -6.24
CA SER A 334 -11.60 -1.44 -6.83
C SER A 334 -10.62 -1.64 -7.97
N ASN A 335 -10.35 -0.62 -8.78
CA ASN A 335 -9.39 -0.72 -9.89
C ASN A 335 -7.96 -0.93 -9.37
N LEU A 336 -7.57 -0.21 -8.31
CA LEU A 336 -6.26 -0.35 -7.68
C LEU A 336 -6.12 -1.72 -7.03
N LEU A 337 -7.12 -2.14 -6.24
CA LEU A 337 -7.12 -3.44 -5.59
C LEU A 337 -7.12 -4.60 -6.58
N LYS A 338 -7.82 -4.48 -7.71
CA LYS A 338 -7.77 -5.46 -8.82
C LYS A 338 -6.39 -5.51 -9.47
N ALA A 339 -5.76 -4.35 -9.72
CA ALA A 339 -4.43 -4.30 -10.31
C ALA A 339 -3.40 -5.03 -9.43
N VAL A 340 -3.41 -4.75 -8.12
CA VAL A 340 -2.53 -5.44 -7.16
C VAL A 340 -2.90 -6.94 -7.02
N GLY A 341 -4.18 -7.28 -7.13
CA GLY A 341 -4.62 -8.68 -7.19
C GLY A 341 -4.06 -9.46 -8.38
N ILE A 342 -3.99 -8.83 -9.56
CA ILE A 342 -3.36 -9.41 -10.75
C ILE A 342 -1.84 -9.56 -10.55
N GLU A 343 -1.19 -8.57 -9.97
CA GLU A 343 0.23 -8.63 -9.64
C GLU A 343 0.53 -9.79 -8.68
N LYS A 344 -0.28 -9.98 -7.65
CA LYS A 344 -0.20 -11.12 -6.73
C LYS A 344 -0.33 -12.46 -7.47
N LEU A 345 -1.22 -12.56 -8.46
CA LEU A 345 -1.36 -13.75 -9.31
C LEU A 345 -0.08 -14.04 -10.10
N LEU A 346 0.55 -13.02 -10.68
CA LEU A 346 1.82 -13.15 -11.39
C LEU A 346 2.94 -13.64 -10.47
N VAL A 347 3.00 -13.12 -9.24
CA VAL A 347 3.94 -13.59 -8.21
C VAL A 347 3.71 -15.07 -7.90
N TYR A 348 2.46 -15.50 -7.70
CA TYR A 348 2.16 -16.92 -7.49
C TYR A 348 2.58 -17.81 -8.67
N PHE A 349 2.47 -17.31 -9.90
CA PHE A 349 2.92 -18.04 -11.08
C PHE A 349 4.46 -18.21 -11.10
N ILE A 350 5.20 -17.14 -10.76
CA ILE A 350 6.67 -17.20 -10.61
C ILE A 350 7.06 -18.20 -9.52
N VAL A 351 6.38 -18.13 -8.39
CA VAL A 351 6.54 -19.06 -7.26
C VAL A 351 6.32 -20.52 -7.69
N LEU A 352 5.27 -20.79 -8.46
CA LEU A 352 5.01 -22.12 -9.00
C LEU A 352 6.16 -22.62 -9.87
N ILE A 353 6.70 -21.77 -10.74
CA ILE A 353 7.86 -22.09 -11.57
C ILE A 353 9.08 -22.46 -10.70
N LEU A 354 9.35 -21.69 -9.64
CA LEU A 354 10.45 -21.95 -8.71
C LEU A 354 10.28 -23.30 -7.98
N ILE A 355 9.07 -23.63 -7.56
CA ILE A 355 8.76 -24.92 -6.92
C ILE A 355 9.00 -26.09 -7.90
N VAL A 356 8.54 -25.96 -9.14
CA VAL A 356 8.76 -26.96 -10.20
C VAL A 356 10.25 -27.11 -10.50
N PHE A 357 10.99 -26.02 -10.58
CA PHE A 357 12.43 -26.04 -10.77
C PHE A 357 13.16 -26.76 -9.62
N THR A 358 12.80 -26.45 -8.37
CA THR A 358 13.32 -27.13 -7.19
C THR A 358 13.04 -28.65 -7.23
N GLY A 359 11.81 -29.04 -7.55
CA GLY A 359 11.44 -30.44 -7.72
C GLY A 359 12.24 -31.15 -8.84
N SER A 360 12.47 -30.46 -9.94
CA SER A 360 13.29 -30.98 -11.06
C SER A 360 14.74 -31.20 -10.65
N MET A 361 15.31 -30.31 -9.82
CA MET A 361 16.66 -30.47 -9.27
C MET A 361 16.76 -31.67 -8.33
N ILE A 362 15.76 -31.91 -7.48
CA ILE A 362 15.69 -33.09 -6.61
C ILE A 362 15.57 -34.37 -7.45
N LEU A 363 14.70 -34.35 -8.48
CA LEU A 363 14.55 -35.48 -9.40
C LEU A 363 15.86 -35.84 -10.11
N LEU A 364 16.53 -34.85 -10.68
CA LEU A 364 17.81 -35.02 -11.38
C LEU A 364 18.88 -35.58 -10.45
N MET A 365 19.02 -34.96 -9.27
CA MET A 365 20.00 -35.38 -8.27
C MET A 365 19.78 -36.83 -7.80
N LEU A 366 18.53 -37.17 -7.46
CA LEU A 366 18.23 -38.55 -7.02
C LEU A 366 18.40 -39.56 -8.14
N THR A 367 18.06 -39.19 -9.37
CA THR A 367 18.32 -40.08 -10.55
C THR A 367 19.81 -40.35 -10.71
N LEU A 368 20.66 -39.34 -10.63
CA LEU A 368 22.11 -39.52 -10.68
C LEU A 368 22.63 -40.34 -9.50
N THR A 369 22.11 -40.11 -8.30
CA THR A 369 22.46 -40.89 -7.10
C THR A 369 22.07 -42.37 -7.25
N VAL A 370 20.90 -42.67 -7.82
CA VAL A 370 20.48 -44.07 -8.11
C VAL A 370 21.45 -44.74 -9.10
N ILE A 371 21.80 -44.03 -10.20
CA ILE A 371 22.73 -44.56 -11.20
C ILE A 371 24.09 -44.87 -10.57
N GLU A 372 24.65 -43.96 -9.80
CA GLU A 372 25.95 -44.16 -9.15
C GLU A 372 25.93 -45.24 -8.05
N LYS A 373 24.81 -45.43 -7.39
CA LYS A 373 24.62 -46.39 -6.31
C LYS A 373 24.05 -47.73 -6.79
N THR A 374 23.98 -47.96 -8.09
CA THR A 374 23.40 -49.19 -8.68
C THR A 374 24.11 -50.44 -8.16
N LYS A 375 25.45 -50.43 -8.01
CA LYS A 375 26.21 -51.55 -7.43
C LYS A 375 25.84 -51.81 -5.96
N ASP A 376 25.76 -50.79 -5.14
CA ASP A 376 25.39 -50.90 -3.73
C ASP A 376 23.97 -51.44 -3.57
N VAL A 377 23.04 -51.02 -4.44
CA VAL A 377 21.66 -51.54 -4.52
C VAL A 377 21.65 -53.04 -4.94
N GLY A 378 22.43 -53.39 -5.96
CA GLY A 378 22.56 -54.79 -6.40
C GLY A 378 23.05 -55.71 -5.29
N VAL A 379 24.06 -55.30 -4.53
CA VAL A 379 24.58 -56.04 -3.36
C VAL A 379 23.52 -56.19 -2.29
N LEU A 380 22.80 -55.12 -1.97
CA LEU A 380 21.73 -55.14 -0.95
C LEU A 380 20.59 -56.10 -1.36
N MET A 381 20.21 -56.12 -2.62
CA MET A 381 19.16 -57.02 -3.13
C MET A 381 19.62 -58.46 -3.16
N SER A 382 20.89 -58.75 -3.49
CA SER A 382 21.46 -60.10 -3.45
C SER A 382 21.58 -60.66 -2.03
N LEU A 383 21.71 -59.76 -1.03
CA LEU A 383 21.67 -60.11 0.39
C LEU A 383 20.22 -60.26 0.95
N GLY A 384 19.20 -60.19 0.08
CA GLY A 384 17.80 -60.39 0.44
C GLY A 384 17.01 -59.15 0.84
N ALA A 385 17.51 -57.93 0.60
CA ALA A 385 16.73 -56.74 0.83
C ALA A 385 15.51 -56.67 -0.11
N PRO A 386 14.29 -56.44 0.42
CA PRO A 386 13.12 -56.37 -0.42
C PRO A 386 13.11 -55.07 -1.27
N PRO A 387 12.54 -55.10 -2.49
CA PRO A 387 12.49 -53.94 -3.39
C PRO A 387 11.94 -52.67 -2.76
N TRP A 388 10.87 -52.79 -1.96
CA TRP A 388 10.30 -51.66 -1.23
C TRP A 388 11.26 -51.08 -0.18
N GLY A 389 12.14 -51.88 0.40
CA GLY A 389 13.16 -51.40 1.32
C GLY A 389 14.17 -50.47 0.66
N VAL A 390 14.57 -50.80 -0.59
CA VAL A 390 15.43 -49.94 -1.41
C VAL A 390 14.72 -48.67 -1.83
N THR A 391 13.46 -48.80 -2.27
CA THR A 391 12.62 -47.60 -2.60
C THR A 391 12.53 -46.63 -1.41
N ASN A 392 12.28 -47.14 -0.21
CA ASN A 392 12.18 -46.32 0.99
C ASN A 392 13.49 -45.59 1.33
N ILE A 393 14.66 -46.13 1.01
CA ILE A 393 15.95 -45.42 1.25
C ILE A 393 15.99 -44.13 0.41
N PHE A 394 15.64 -44.21 -0.87
CA PHE A 394 15.68 -43.04 -1.76
C PHE A 394 14.54 -42.07 -1.50
N LEU A 395 13.32 -42.54 -1.17
CA LEU A 395 12.21 -41.69 -0.72
C LEU A 395 12.57 -40.91 0.55
N PHE A 396 13.17 -41.59 1.52
CA PHE A 396 13.59 -40.95 2.77
C PHE A 396 14.72 -39.93 2.51
N ASN A 397 15.62 -40.18 1.58
CA ASN A 397 16.65 -39.24 1.19
C ASN A 397 16.06 -37.96 0.55
N GLY A 398 15.10 -38.12 -0.38
CA GLY A 398 14.37 -36.99 -0.97
C GLY A 398 13.58 -36.19 0.06
N LEU A 399 12.93 -36.89 1.01
CA LEU A 399 12.23 -36.22 2.13
C LEU A 399 13.19 -35.46 3.02
N LEU A 400 14.35 -36.02 3.36
CA LEU A 400 15.35 -35.30 4.17
C LEU A 400 15.86 -34.05 3.47
N ILE A 401 16.18 -34.15 2.16
CA ILE A 401 16.65 -33.00 1.39
C ILE A 401 15.58 -31.90 1.39
N SER A 402 14.33 -32.24 1.07
CA SER A 402 13.23 -31.28 1.01
C SER A 402 12.91 -30.68 2.39
N MET A 403 12.85 -31.47 3.46
CA MET A 403 12.58 -30.96 4.80
C MET A 403 13.70 -30.06 5.34
N LEU A 404 14.96 -30.52 5.24
CA LEU A 404 16.10 -29.73 5.72
C LEU A 404 16.28 -28.47 4.86
N GLY A 405 16.15 -28.60 3.53
CA GLY A 405 16.20 -27.45 2.61
C GLY A 405 15.10 -26.45 2.89
N THR A 406 13.87 -26.91 3.09
CA THR A 406 12.73 -26.04 3.47
C THR A 406 12.94 -25.39 4.82
N GLY A 407 13.33 -26.13 5.85
CA GLY A 407 13.57 -25.57 7.18
C GLY A 407 14.66 -24.51 7.21
N MET A 408 15.80 -24.78 6.55
CA MET A 408 16.87 -23.78 6.44
C MET A 408 16.49 -22.63 5.49
N GLY A 409 15.72 -22.91 4.43
CA GLY A 409 15.18 -21.87 3.54
C GLY A 409 14.24 -20.91 4.24
N LEU A 410 13.34 -21.42 5.09
CA LEU A 410 12.48 -20.58 5.93
C LEU A 410 13.30 -19.72 6.90
N GLY A 411 14.31 -20.32 7.56
CA GLY A 411 15.20 -19.58 8.46
C GLY A 411 15.96 -18.46 7.75
N LEU A 412 16.52 -18.75 6.59
CA LEU A 412 17.27 -17.78 5.78
C LEU A 412 16.34 -16.69 5.20
N GLY A 413 15.17 -17.09 4.69
CA GLY A 413 14.14 -16.16 4.20
C GLY A 413 13.64 -15.23 5.29
N TYR A 414 13.36 -15.76 6.49
CA TYR A 414 12.97 -14.96 7.65
C TYR A 414 14.07 -13.97 8.05
N ALA A 415 15.31 -14.44 8.18
CA ALA A 415 16.43 -13.57 8.54
C ALA A 415 16.66 -12.46 7.51
N PHE A 416 16.54 -12.78 6.21
CA PHE A 416 16.68 -11.79 5.14
C PHE A 416 15.52 -10.78 5.18
N SER A 417 14.29 -11.25 5.22
CA SER A 417 13.10 -10.36 5.22
C SER A 417 13.07 -9.46 6.46
N SER A 418 13.43 -10.00 7.64
CA SER A 418 13.46 -9.19 8.87
C SER A 418 14.51 -8.07 8.85
N ASN A 419 15.56 -8.21 8.05
CA ASN A 419 16.62 -7.21 7.92
C ASN A 419 16.65 -6.58 6.51
N ILE A 420 15.53 -6.62 5.79
CA ILE A 420 15.49 -6.18 4.38
C ILE A 420 15.78 -4.68 4.23
N ASN A 421 15.35 -3.88 5.20
CA ASN A 421 15.57 -2.44 5.19
C ASN A 421 17.06 -2.11 5.45
N GLU A 422 17.70 -2.79 6.40
CA GLU A 422 19.15 -2.62 6.64
C GLU A 422 19.98 -3.07 5.43
N ILE A 423 19.52 -4.13 4.74
CA ILE A 423 20.16 -4.60 3.50
C ILE A 423 19.96 -3.57 2.38
N HIS A 424 18.77 -2.99 2.26
CA HIS A 424 18.46 -1.91 1.31
C HIS A 424 19.38 -0.70 1.54
N ASP A 425 19.49 -0.22 2.80
CA ASP A 425 20.32 0.91 3.19
C ASP A 425 21.80 0.64 2.91
N LEU A 426 22.27 -0.60 3.15
CA LEU A 426 23.62 -1.01 2.84
C LEU A 426 23.89 -0.98 1.32
N ILE A 427 22.96 -1.48 0.51
CA ILE A 427 23.07 -1.46 -0.95
C ILE A 427 23.11 -0.02 -1.45
N TYR A 428 22.23 0.85 -0.95
CA TYR A 428 22.22 2.27 -1.27
C TYR A 428 23.55 2.94 -0.93
N ALA A 429 24.09 2.69 0.28
CA ALA A 429 25.37 3.25 0.71
C ALA A 429 26.57 2.81 -0.16
N VAL A 430 26.54 1.60 -0.73
CA VAL A 430 27.63 1.06 -1.55
C VAL A 430 27.47 1.40 -3.04
N SER A 431 26.26 1.34 -3.58
CA SER A 431 25.98 1.47 -5.02
C SER A 431 25.47 2.85 -5.43
N GLY A 432 24.94 3.65 -4.48
CA GLY A 432 24.21 4.89 -4.76
C GLY A 432 22.88 4.68 -5.51
N VAL A 433 22.44 3.43 -5.64
CA VAL A 433 21.18 3.09 -6.32
C VAL A 433 20.12 2.78 -5.29
N GLU A 434 19.06 3.55 -5.29
CA GLU A 434 17.87 3.30 -4.48
C GLU A 434 17.01 2.25 -5.18
N LEU A 435 16.93 1.04 -4.58
CA LEU A 435 16.18 -0.07 -5.16
C LEU A 435 14.66 0.10 -4.99
N PHE A 436 14.25 0.86 -3.98
CA PHE A 436 12.84 1.06 -3.62
C PHE A 436 12.59 2.56 -3.39
N PRO A 437 12.48 3.38 -4.47
CA PRO A 437 12.23 4.80 -4.33
C PRO A 437 10.89 5.05 -3.66
N ALA A 438 10.90 5.78 -2.55
CA ALA A 438 9.69 6.12 -1.77
C ALA A 438 8.65 6.86 -2.63
N GLU A 439 9.10 7.66 -3.59
CA GLU A 439 8.26 8.39 -4.55
C GLU A 439 7.39 7.47 -5.42
N ILE A 440 7.93 6.30 -5.81
CA ILE A 440 7.23 5.36 -6.69
C ILE A 440 6.34 4.42 -5.89
N TYR A 441 6.87 3.89 -4.79
CA TYR A 441 6.17 2.86 -3.99
C TYR A 441 5.31 3.44 -2.87
N GLN A 442 5.40 4.76 -2.61
CA GLN A 442 4.63 5.49 -1.60
C GLN A 442 4.83 4.93 -0.18
N MET A 443 5.99 4.39 0.08
CA MET A 443 6.37 3.78 1.36
C MET A 443 7.83 4.04 1.63
N ASP A 444 8.17 4.48 2.84
CA ASP A 444 9.57 4.77 3.22
C ASP A 444 10.38 3.54 3.53
N ARG A 445 9.71 2.48 3.94
CA ARG A 445 10.33 1.21 4.28
C ARG A 445 9.61 0.09 3.57
N ILE A 446 10.36 -0.92 3.18
CA ILE A 446 9.81 -2.13 2.61
C ILE A 446 9.00 -2.83 3.70
N PRO A 447 7.66 -2.89 3.59
CA PRO A 447 6.83 -3.52 4.58
C PRO A 447 6.96 -5.03 4.50
N VAL A 448 7.22 -5.68 5.64
CA VAL A 448 7.33 -7.13 5.74
C VAL A 448 6.29 -7.64 6.72
N HIS A 449 5.48 -8.58 6.28
CA HIS A 449 4.50 -9.22 7.15
C HIS A 449 4.53 -10.73 6.98
N PHE A 450 4.58 -11.47 8.10
CA PHE A 450 4.58 -12.93 8.10
C PHE A 450 3.22 -13.44 8.54
N TYR A 451 2.40 -13.88 7.60
CA TYR A 451 1.15 -14.54 7.93
C TYR A 451 1.38 -16.04 8.14
N PRO A 452 0.74 -16.68 9.12
CA PRO A 452 0.84 -18.12 9.33
C PRO A 452 0.49 -18.94 8.09
N ASP A 453 -0.50 -18.51 7.33
CA ASP A 453 -0.93 -19.13 6.07
C ASP A 453 0.16 -19.08 5.02
N ASP A 454 0.89 -17.95 4.91
CA ASP A 454 1.99 -17.80 3.96
C ASP A 454 3.15 -18.74 4.29
N ILE A 455 3.47 -18.92 5.58
CA ILE A 455 4.49 -19.88 6.03
C ILE A 455 4.07 -21.31 5.66
N LEU A 456 2.79 -21.64 5.82
CA LEU A 456 2.27 -22.95 5.43
C LEU A 456 2.38 -23.18 3.92
N TRP A 457 2.03 -22.17 3.11
CA TRP A 457 2.16 -22.22 1.65
C TRP A 457 3.63 -22.24 1.19
N CYS A 458 4.56 -21.64 1.92
CA CYS A 458 6.00 -21.74 1.64
C CYS A 458 6.60 -23.07 2.06
N THR A 459 5.99 -23.80 3.01
CA THR A 459 6.52 -25.06 3.56
C THR A 459 5.97 -26.29 2.85
N LEU A 460 4.65 -26.38 2.70
CA LEU A 460 3.99 -27.60 2.27
C LEU A 460 4.26 -27.98 0.81
N PRO A 461 4.13 -27.07 -0.18
CA PRO A 461 4.33 -27.43 -1.59
C PRO A 461 5.75 -27.87 -1.93
N PRO A 462 6.84 -27.23 -1.47
CA PRO A 462 8.19 -27.70 -1.74
C PRO A 462 8.47 -29.10 -1.17
N VAL A 463 7.97 -29.41 0.03
CA VAL A 463 8.12 -30.75 0.64
C VAL A 463 7.34 -31.81 -0.15
N ILE A 464 6.09 -31.52 -0.56
CA ILE A 464 5.27 -32.43 -1.36
C ILE A 464 5.91 -32.67 -2.73
N VAL A 465 6.34 -31.61 -3.42
CA VAL A 465 6.97 -31.70 -4.73
C VAL A 465 8.31 -32.45 -4.62
N GLY A 466 9.10 -32.22 -3.57
CA GLY A 466 10.33 -32.97 -3.31
C GLY A 466 10.08 -34.44 -3.08
N LEU A 467 9.03 -34.80 -2.34
CA LEU A 467 8.62 -36.19 -2.15
C LEU A 467 8.16 -36.85 -3.46
N LEU A 468 7.31 -36.15 -4.23
CA LEU A 468 6.84 -36.64 -5.54
C LEU A 468 7.99 -36.80 -6.54
N ALA A 469 8.90 -35.83 -6.61
CA ALA A 469 10.08 -35.88 -7.45
C ALA A 469 11.00 -37.04 -7.10
N SER A 470 11.08 -37.43 -5.81
CA SER A 470 11.87 -38.57 -5.36
C SER A 470 11.25 -39.92 -5.70
N LEU A 471 9.94 -39.95 -5.95
CA LEU A 471 9.20 -41.22 -6.20
C LEU A 471 9.69 -41.93 -7.49
N VAL A 472 9.94 -41.18 -8.55
CA VAL A 472 10.35 -41.74 -9.86
C VAL A 472 11.69 -42.49 -9.75
N PRO A 473 12.80 -41.85 -9.32
CA PRO A 473 14.07 -42.55 -9.18
C PRO A 473 14.04 -43.63 -8.10
N ALA A 474 13.29 -43.42 -7.01
CA ALA A 474 13.18 -44.44 -5.95
C ALA A 474 12.51 -45.73 -6.40
N THR A 475 11.47 -45.64 -7.23
CA THR A 475 10.79 -46.83 -7.77
C THR A 475 11.56 -47.51 -8.93
N TRP A 476 12.43 -46.73 -9.57
CA TRP A 476 13.26 -47.22 -10.66
C TRP A 476 14.51 -47.97 -10.17
N ALA A 477 15.06 -47.60 -9.03
CA ALA A 477 16.26 -48.20 -8.43
C ALA A 477 16.18 -49.72 -8.27
N PRO A 478 15.13 -50.34 -7.68
CA PRO A 478 15.05 -51.78 -7.47
C PRO A 478 14.66 -52.57 -8.72
N ARG A 479 14.26 -51.92 -9.83
CA ARG A 479 13.88 -52.58 -11.09
C ARG A 479 15.08 -52.90 -12.01
N ARG A 480 16.28 -52.41 -11.67
CA ARG A 480 17.48 -52.71 -12.42
C ARG A 480 17.96 -54.13 -12.10
N ASP A 481 18.41 -54.86 -13.15
CA ASP A 481 18.91 -56.21 -13.01
C ASP A 481 20.12 -56.25 -12.07
N PRO A 482 20.07 -56.98 -10.93
CA PRO A 482 21.16 -57.07 -9.98
C PRO A 482 22.45 -57.66 -10.60
N ILE A 483 22.30 -58.60 -11.56
CA ILE A 483 23.42 -59.32 -12.16
C ILE A 483 24.19 -58.41 -13.13
N GLY A 484 23.45 -57.66 -13.97
CA GLY A 484 24.03 -56.66 -14.87
C GLY A 484 24.67 -55.49 -14.14
N SER A 485 24.17 -55.15 -12.94
CA SER A 485 24.65 -54.05 -12.10
C SER A 485 26.00 -54.30 -11.43
N ILE A 486 26.38 -55.60 -11.23
CA ILE A 486 27.66 -56.00 -10.60
C ILE A 486 28.75 -56.18 -11.65
N GLN A 487 28.41 -56.46 -12.91
CA GLN A 487 29.34 -56.77 -14.02
C GLN A 487 29.84 -55.54 -14.79
N TYR A 488 29.23 -54.35 -14.60
CA TYR A 488 29.70 -53.14 -15.27
C TYR A 488 30.90 -52.52 -14.50
N GLU A 489 32.07 -52.61 -15.10
CA GLU A 489 33.23 -51.78 -14.80
C GLU A 489 33.09 -50.39 -15.39
#